data_4586aad08676df7c89d9b8a046cbc795
#
_entry.id   4586aad08676df7c89d9b8a046cbc795
#
_cell.length_a   1.000
_cell.length_b   1.000
_cell.length_c   1.000
_cell.angle_alpha   90.00
_cell.angle_beta   90.00
_cell.angle_gamma   90.00
#
_symmetry.space_group_name_H-M   'P 1'
#
loop_
_entity.id
_entity.type
_entity.pdbx_description
1 polymer ?
#
loop_
_entity_poly.entity_id
_entity_poly.type
_entity_poly.pdbx_seq_one_letter_code
_entity_poly.pdbx_strand_id
1 'polypeptide(L)'
;MGKRRKKGEGSVRQRKDGRWEGRVVIGYDEKGLPRTKNVLAKTKRECQEKLKQLRETVTGSKTEKVRPEMPFGEWLDFWYQNYVKPQIRPTTQANYEAKIYQHIIPELGKIPLNQLAQKDLQQFYARMKTGGRLIRTEQFGKGLSDSMVRGLHAACRSALEKAVQEGLIRTNPAVGCKLPPKRGREMQVLGREELQRFLIQAQAEGYFELFLLDLCTGLRRGELLALQWDDLDFKTGTLTVNKQVYEVKGRLQVSIPKTRASIRRLVLPPGVVEVLRQYRETVDSRWMFPSPVKEDIPITPGAVRRRLQIILERAGCKRIRFHDLRPTFATLSLESGMDVKTLSAMLGHVSAATTLDIYTHVTGDMQSEAAAKIDRGLGN
;
A
#
# COMPACT_ATOMS: atom_id res chain seq x y z
N MET A 1 8.59 -27.31 -18.49
CA MET A 1 8.23 -26.06 -17.80
C MET A 1 7.09 -25.37 -18.56
N GLY A 2 5.87 -25.30 -18.00
CA GLY A 2 4.71 -24.72 -18.66
C GLY A 2 4.78 -23.18 -18.69
N LYS A 3 4.63 -22.56 -19.86
CA LYS A 3 4.57 -21.11 -20.03
C LYS A 3 3.49 -20.49 -19.13
N ARG A 4 3.87 -19.53 -18.29
CA ARG A 4 2.95 -18.73 -17.43
C ARG A 4 1.90 -18.04 -18.32
N ARG A 5 0.63 -18.31 -18.07
CA ARG A 5 -0.52 -17.72 -18.78
C ARG A 5 -0.62 -16.21 -18.48
N LYS A 6 -0.93 -15.41 -19.51
CA LYS A 6 -1.19 -13.98 -19.35
C LYS A 6 -2.50 -13.75 -18.57
N LYS A 7 -2.51 -12.71 -17.71
CA LYS A 7 -3.66 -12.33 -16.86
C LYS A 7 -4.84 -11.94 -17.77
N GLY A 8 -6.01 -12.57 -17.60
CA GLY A 8 -7.18 -12.34 -18.45
C GLY A 8 -7.44 -13.43 -19.50
N GLU A 9 -6.55 -14.40 -19.67
CA GLU A 9 -6.71 -15.47 -20.66
C GLU A 9 -7.79 -16.51 -20.31
N GLY A 10 -8.42 -16.41 -19.15
CA GLY A 10 -9.34 -17.42 -18.64
C GLY A 10 -8.61 -18.70 -18.20
N SER A 11 -9.34 -19.67 -17.70
CA SER A 11 -8.80 -20.97 -17.33
C SER A 11 -9.50 -22.08 -18.12
N VAL A 12 -8.71 -23.08 -18.54
CA VAL A 12 -9.25 -24.30 -19.16
C VAL A 12 -8.80 -25.48 -18.31
N ARG A 13 -9.75 -26.31 -17.87
CA ARG A 13 -9.50 -27.51 -17.06
C ARG A 13 -10.34 -28.68 -17.59
N GLN A 14 -9.88 -29.90 -17.37
CA GLN A 14 -10.68 -31.08 -17.57
C GLN A 14 -11.52 -31.34 -16.32
N ARG A 15 -12.78 -31.66 -16.48
CA ARG A 15 -13.70 -32.05 -15.41
C ARG A 15 -13.61 -33.56 -15.16
N LYS A 16 -14.12 -33.98 -14.03
CA LYS A 16 -14.18 -35.42 -13.67
C LYS A 16 -15.02 -36.25 -14.63
N ASP A 17 -15.97 -35.61 -15.34
CA ASP A 17 -16.83 -36.22 -16.37
C ASP A 17 -16.16 -36.31 -17.75
N GLY A 18 -14.83 -36.04 -17.82
CA GLY A 18 -14.05 -36.12 -19.06
C GLY A 18 -14.17 -34.90 -19.98
N ARG A 19 -15.16 -34.01 -19.80
CA ARG A 19 -15.35 -32.79 -20.61
C ARG A 19 -14.37 -31.71 -20.21
N TRP A 20 -14.08 -30.80 -21.14
CA TRP A 20 -13.26 -29.63 -20.90
C TRP A 20 -14.11 -28.40 -20.58
N GLU A 21 -13.77 -27.71 -19.51
CA GLU A 21 -14.42 -26.47 -19.06
C GLU A 21 -13.47 -25.28 -19.24
N GLY A 22 -13.91 -24.31 -19.99
CA GLY A 22 -13.26 -22.99 -20.10
C GLY A 22 -14.02 -21.96 -19.27
N ARG A 23 -13.32 -21.14 -18.49
CA ARG A 23 -13.91 -20.13 -17.62
C ARG A 23 -13.28 -18.77 -17.90
N VAL A 24 -14.11 -17.74 -18.10
CA VAL A 24 -13.69 -16.34 -18.24
C VAL A 24 -14.42 -15.45 -17.22
N VAL A 25 -13.71 -14.48 -16.64
CA VAL A 25 -14.33 -13.47 -15.78
C VAL A 25 -14.95 -12.40 -16.66
N ILE A 26 -16.26 -12.16 -16.49
CA ILE A 26 -17.06 -11.21 -17.28
C ILE A 26 -17.39 -9.92 -16.50
N GLY A 27 -17.12 -9.87 -15.22
CA GLY A 27 -17.39 -8.74 -14.34
C GLY A 27 -17.26 -9.14 -12.87
N TYR A 28 -17.79 -8.30 -12.00
CA TYR A 28 -17.85 -8.53 -10.55
C TYR A 28 -19.30 -8.38 -10.08
N ASP A 29 -19.70 -9.11 -9.05
CA ASP A 29 -21.03 -8.98 -8.45
C ASP A 29 -21.06 -7.82 -7.42
N GLU A 30 -22.23 -7.62 -6.79
CA GLU A 30 -22.45 -6.58 -5.78
C GLU A 30 -21.56 -6.73 -4.54
N LYS A 31 -21.00 -7.93 -4.31
CA LYS A 31 -20.06 -8.24 -3.21
C LYS A 31 -18.59 -8.16 -3.65
N GLY A 32 -18.32 -7.73 -4.90
CA GLY A 32 -16.97 -7.64 -5.46
C GLY A 32 -16.37 -9.01 -5.83
N LEU A 33 -17.18 -10.07 -5.91
CA LEU A 33 -16.74 -11.40 -6.35
C LEU A 33 -16.77 -11.50 -7.87
N PRO A 34 -15.82 -12.20 -8.51
CA PRO A 34 -15.76 -12.30 -9.95
C PRO A 34 -16.94 -13.12 -10.51
N ARG A 35 -17.77 -12.48 -11.34
CA ARG A 35 -18.76 -13.15 -12.16
C ARG A 35 -18.06 -13.82 -13.34
N THR A 36 -18.33 -15.11 -13.55
CA THR A 36 -17.70 -15.89 -14.61
C THR A 36 -18.73 -16.48 -15.55
N LYS A 37 -18.41 -16.55 -16.84
CA LYS A 37 -19.11 -17.41 -17.82
C LYS A 37 -18.23 -18.61 -18.13
N ASN A 38 -18.87 -19.76 -18.31
CA ASN A 38 -18.21 -21.02 -18.60
C ASN A 38 -18.62 -21.52 -19.98
N VAL A 39 -17.70 -22.20 -20.67
CA VAL A 39 -17.97 -22.98 -21.88
C VAL A 39 -17.58 -24.43 -21.63
N LEU A 40 -18.32 -25.34 -22.20
CA LEU A 40 -18.05 -26.79 -22.14
C LEU A 40 -17.80 -27.33 -23.54
N ALA A 41 -16.85 -28.26 -23.65
CA ALA A 41 -16.52 -28.94 -24.89
C ALA A 41 -16.03 -30.37 -24.65
N LYS A 42 -16.12 -31.22 -25.67
CA LYS A 42 -15.63 -32.60 -25.61
C LYS A 42 -14.09 -32.66 -25.68
N THR A 43 -13.47 -31.73 -26.41
CA THR A 43 -12.01 -31.67 -26.57
C THR A 43 -11.44 -30.37 -26.02
N LYS A 44 -10.15 -30.41 -25.68
CA LYS A 44 -9.42 -29.22 -25.19
C LYS A 44 -9.35 -28.12 -26.23
N ARG A 45 -9.14 -28.48 -27.50
CA ARG A 45 -9.05 -27.53 -28.63
C ARG A 45 -10.39 -26.82 -28.87
N GLU A 46 -11.49 -27.56 -28.93
CA GLU A 46 -12.83 -27.02 -29.04
C GLU A 46 -13.17 -26.07 -27.86
N CYS A 47 -12.78 -26.46 -26.64
CA CYS A 47 -12.98 -25.63 -25.46
C CYS A 47 -12.19 -24.30 -25.54
N GLN A 48 -10.99 -24.32 -26.08
CA GLN A 48 -10.16 -23.12 -26.28
C GLN A 48 -10.77 -22.22 -27.37
N GLU A 49 -11.27 -22.77 -28.46
CA GLU A 49 -11.96 -22.02 -29.53
C GLU A 49 -13.25 -21.36 -29.02
N LYS A 50 -14.10 -22.12 -28.32
CA LYS A 50 -15.30 -21.58 -27.66
C LYS A 50 -14.99 -20.52 -26.63
N LEU A 51 -13.93 -20.70 -25.87
CA LEU A 51 -13.48 -19.72 -24.88
C LEU A 51 -12.98 -18.44 -25.58
N LYS A 52 -12.29 -18.56 -26.71
CA LYS A 52 -11.84 -17.43 -27.53
C LYS A 52 -13.04 -16.66 -28.09
N GLN A 53 -14.01 -17.34 -28.67
CA GLN A 53 -15.26 -16.74 -29.18
C GLN A 53 -16.05 -16.06 -28.03
N LEU A 54 -16.19 -16.72 -26.88
CA LEU A 54 -16.81 -16.10 -25.70
C LEU A 54 -16.07 -14.84 -25.25
N ARG A 55 -14.75 -14.82 -25.31
CA ARG A 55 -13.93 -13.63 -25.01
C ARG A 55 -14.15 -12.52 -26.02
N GLU A 56 -14.18 -12.83 -27.30
CA GLU A 56 -14.46 -11.87 -28.37
C GLU A 56 -15.86 -11.29 -28.22
N THR A 57 -16.87 -12.10 -27.90
CA THR A 57 -18.23 -11.65 -27.59
C THR A 57 -18.29 -10.78 -26.34
N VAL A 58 -17.58 -11.14 -25.28
CA VAL A 58 -17.49 -10.37 -24.02
C VAL A 58 -16.67 -9.09 -24.21
N THR A 59 -15.63 -9.13 -25.05
CA THR A 59 -14.78 -7.96 -25.37
C THR A 59 -15.43 -7.10 -26.47
N GLY A 60 -16.09 -7.69 -27.43
CA GLY A 60 -16.82 -6.99 -28.50
C GLY A 60 -18.13 -6.33 -28.02
N SER A 61 -18.73 -6.87 -26.95
CA SER A 61 -19.87 -6.23 -26.27
C SER A 61 -19.45 -4.97 -25.48
N LYS A 62 -18.14 -4.72 -25.29
CA LYS A 62 -17.61 -3.52 -24.61
C LYS A 62 -17.33 -2.33 -25.51
N THR A 63 -17.59 -2.42 -26.80
CA THR A 63 -17.68 -1.26 -27.71
C THR A 63 -19.12 -0.75 -27.87
N GLU A 64 -19.99 -0.96 -26.87
CA GLU A 64 -21.18 -0.12 -26.76
C GLU A 64 -20.73 1.33 -26.58
N LYS A 65 -21.17 2.17 -27.55
CA LYS A 65 -20.87 3.60 -27.56
C LYS A 65 -21.18 4.17 -26.21
N VAL A 66 -20.17 4.71 -25.54
CA VAL A 66 -20.34 5.46 -24.29
C VAL A 66 -21.40 6.53 -24.53
N ARG A 67 -22.50 6.52 -23.76
CA ARG A 67 -23.66 7.41 -23.95
C ARG A 67 -23.96 8.14 -22.64
N PRO A 68 -24.50 9.36 -22.68
CA PRO A 68 -24.89 10.11 -21.49
C PRO A 68 -25.90 9.37 -20.58
N GLU A 69 -26.77 8.53 -21.15
CA GLU A 69 -27.82 7.79 -20.45
C GLU A 69 -27.33 6.47 -19.85
N MET A 70 -26.07 6.07 -20.14
CA MET A 70 -25.53 4.84 -19.56
C MET A 70 -25.48 4.91 -18.02
N PRO A 71 -25.64 3.77 -17.31
CA PRO A 71 -25.51 3.73 -15.87
C PRO A 71 -24.11 4.20 -15.42
N PHE A 72 -24.06 5.00 -14.34
CA PHE A 72 -22.79 5.51 -13.82
C PHE A 72 -21.79 4.36 -13.51
N GLY A 73 -22.28 3.21 -13.05
CA GLY A 73 -21.43 2.05 -12.78
C GLY A 73 -20.72 1.50 -14.01
N GLU A 74 -21.38 1.52 -15.18
CA GLU A 74 -20.77 1.10 -16.44
C GLU A 74 -19.70 2.11 -16.90
N TRP A 75 -20.01 3.41 -16.82
CA TRP A 75 -19.02 4.46 -17.05
C TRP A 75 -17.82 4.33 -16.12
N LEU A 76 -18.05 4.11 -14.83
CA LEU A 76 -16.99 4.03 -13.83
C LEU A 76 -16.07 2.82 -14.08
N ASP A 77 -16.63 1.65 -14.46
CA ASP A 77 -15.84 0.49 -14.87
C ASP A 77 -15.07 0.77 -16.17
N PHE A 78 -15.73 1.33 -17.18
CA PHE A 78 -15.08 1.70 -18.44
C PHE A 78 -13.91 2.67 -18.21
N TRP A 79 -14.13 3.73 -17.42
CA TRP A 79 -13.11 4.69 -17.05
C TRP A 79 -11.95 4.03 -16.33
N TYR A 80 -12.25 3.19 -15.33
CA TYR A 80 -11.22 2.51 -14.57
C TYR A 80 -10.37 1.58 -15.43
N GLN A 81 -10.99 0.73 -16.25
CA GLN A 81 -10.29 -0.26 -17.07
C GLN A 81 -9.42 0.37 -18.17
N ASN A 82 -9.90 1.47 -18.79
CA ASN A 82 -9.26 2.05 -19.96
C ASN A 82 -8.33 3.23 -19.63
N TYR A 83 -8.68 4.08 -18.67
CA TYR A 83 -7.90 5.29 -18.36
C TYR A 83 -7.02 5.17 -17.12
N VAL A 84 -7.42 4.44 -16.10
CA VAL A 84 -6.71 4.42 -14.82
C VAL A 84 -5.84 3.19 -14.65
N LYS A 85 -6.42 2.01 -14.80
CA LYS A 85 -5.77 0.74 -14.51
C LYS A 85 -4.44 0.51 -15.25
N PRO A 86 -4.30 0.88 -16.54
CA PRO A 86 -3.04 0.71 -17.26
C PRO A 86 -1.88 1.55 -16.70
N GLN A 87 -2.21 2.68 -16.04
CA GLN A 87 -1.23 3.66 -15.59
C GLN A 87 -0.81 3.50 -14.13
N ILE A 88 -1.50 2.66 -13.35
CA ILE A 88 -1.29 2.53 -11.91
C ILE A 88 -0.75 1.16 -11.52
N ARG A 89 -0.01 1.13 -10.40
CA ARG A 89 0.58 -0.10 -9.84
C ARG A 89 -0.48 -1.06 -9.30
N PRO A 90 -0.21 -2.38 -9.24
CA PRO A 90 -1.17 -3.40 -8.78
C PRO A 90 -1.76 -3.14 -7.39
N THR A 91 -0.99 -2.57 -6.44
CA THR A 91 -1.50 -2.17 -5.12
C THR A 91 -2.53 -1.05 -5.19
N THR A 92 -2.31 -0.08 -6.08
CA THR A 92 -3.25 1.02 -6.33
C THR A 92 -4.48 0.51 -7.07
N GLN A 93 -4.30 -0.43 -8.03
CA GLN A 93 -5.42 -1.10 -8.71
C GLN A 93 -6.35 -1.79 -7.70
N ALA A 94 -5.80 -2.58 -6.77
CA ALA A 94 -6.59 -3.24 -5.74
C ALA A 94 -7.39 -2.25 -4.87
N ASN A 95 -6.79 -1.09 -4.56
CA ASN A 95 -7.45 -0.04 -3.80
C ASN A 95 -8.59 0.63 -4.59
N TYR A 96 -8.40 0.90 -5.88
CA TYR A 96 -9.46 1.40 -6.76
C TYR A 96 -10.56 0.36 -6.94
N GLU A 97 -10.21 -0.90 -7.18
CA GLU A 97 -11.16 -2.00 -7.35
C GLU A 97 -12.06 -2.13 -6.10
N ALA A 98 -11.50 -2.07 -4.90
CA ALA A 98 -12.28 -2.10 -3.67
C ALA A 98 -13.26 -0.91 -3.57
N LYS A 99 -12.81 0.31 -3.87
CA LYS A 99 -13.68 1.50 -3.84
C LYS A 99 -14.80 1.45 -4.87
N ILE A 100 -14.46 1.08 -6.09
CA ILE A 100 -15.39 1.08 -7.23
C ILE A 100 -16.42 -0.03 -7.05
N TYR A 101 -15.98 -1.28 -6.92
CA TYR A 101 -16.87 -2.44 -6.99
C TYR A 101 -17.54 -2.79 -5.67
N GLN A 102 -16.95 -2.44 -4.53
CA GLN A 102 -17.52 -2.77 -3.23
C GLN A 102 -18.34 -1.64 -2.62
N HIS A 103 -18.13 -0.38 -3.05
CA HIS A 103 -18.81 0.76 -2.45
C HIS A 103 -19.56 1.64 -3.45
N ILE A 104 -18.90 2.07 -4.56
CA ILE A 104 -19.52 3.08 -5.44
C ILE A 104 -20.59 2.44 -6.33
N ILE A 105 -20.24 1.37 -7.04
CA ILE A 105 -21.18 0.72 -7.98
C ILE A 105 -22.43 0.17 -7.29
N PRO A 106 -22.37 -0.49 -6.12
CA PRO A 106 -23.56 -0.96 -5.44
C PRO A 106 -24.56 0.15 -5.08
N GLU A 107 -24.07 1.35 -4.76
CA GLU A 107 -24.90 2.46 -4.28
C GLU A 107 -25.34 3.43 -5.37
N LEU A 108 -24.46 3.74 -6.30
CA LEU A 108 -24.68 4.78 -7.32
C LEU A 108 -24.72 4.22 -8.74
N GLY A 109 -24.31 2.98 -8.95
CA GLY A 109 -24.07 2.43 -10.27
C GLY A 109 -25.28 2.34 -11.19
N LYS A 110 -26.49 2.29 -10.64
CA LYS A 110 -27.75 2.21 -11.42
C LYS A 110 -28.25 3.57 -11.92
N ILE A 111 -27.74 4.68 -11.38
CA ILE A 111 -28.16 6.02 -11.76
C ILE A 111 -27.61 6.35 -13.15
N PRO A 112 -28.41 6.82 -14.12
CA PRO A 112 -27.90 7.29 -15.40
C PRO A 112 -26.87 8.40 -15.20
N LEU A 113 -25.79 8.38 -15.98
CA LEU A 113 -24.65 9.29 -15.82
C LEU A 113 -25.09 10.76 -15.93
N ASN A 114 -25.98 11.09 -16.86
CA ASN A 114 -26.53 12.43 -17.08
C ASN A 114 -27.56 12.86 -16.03
N GLN A 115 -28.04 11.95 -15.17
CA GLN A 115 -29.00 12.25 -14.08
C GLN A 115 -28.32 12.26 -12.71
N LEU A 116 -27.06 11.80 -12.61
CA LEU A 116 -26.32 11.79 -11.35
C LEU A 116 -26.10 13.21 -10.86
N ALA A 117 -26.71 13.55 -9.73
CA ALA A 117 -26.66 14.89 -9.15
C ALA A 117 -25.75 14.96 -7.91
N GLN A 118 -25.35 16.17 -7.53
CA GLN A 118 -24.53 16.41 -6.33
C GLN A 118 -25.19 15.86 -5.07
N LYS A 119 -26.53 15.92 -4.95
CA LYS A 119 -27.29 15.39 -3.81
C LYS A 119 -27.09 13.88 -3.63
N ASP A 120 -27.03 13.11 -4.75
CA ASP A 120 -26.88 11.67 -4.71
C ASP A 120 -25.49 11.28 -4.17
N LEU A 121 -24.46 11.99 -4.63
CA LEU A 121 -23.10 11.85 -4.13
C LEU A 121 -22.98 12.25 -2.65
N GLN A 122 -23.61 13.37 -2.25
CA GLN A 122 -23.58 13.83 -0.86
C GLN A 122 -24.25 12.83 0.08
N GLN A 123 -25.40 12.29 -0.31
CA GLN A 123 -26.11 11.25 0.45
C GLN A 123 -25.29 9.95 0.52
N PHE A 124 -24.66 9.56 -0.59
CA PHE A 124 -23.77 8.41 -0.62
C PHE A 124 -22.63 8.57 0.39
N TYR A 125 -21.94 9.72 0.43
CA TYR A 125 -20.85 9.94 1.40
C TYR A 125 -21.36 9.90 2.84
N ALA A 126 -22.54 10.42 3.12
CA ALA A 126 -23.17 10.34 4.44
C ALA A 126 -23.45 8.87 4.85
N ARG A 127 -24.04 8.07 3.95
CA ARG A 127 -24.28 6.64 4.19
C ARG A 127 -22.98 5.87 4.42
N MET A 128 -21.94 6.14 3.61
CA MET A 128 -20.63 5.50 3.78
C MET A 128 -20.00 5.84 5.14
N LYS A 129 -20.21 7.05 5.63
CA LYS A 129 -19.70 7.49 6.94
C LYS A 129 -20.37 6.76 8.10
N THR A 130 -21.64 6.39 7.99
CA THR A 130 -22.41 5.74 9.07
C THR A 130 -22.47 4.23 8.98
N GLY A 131 -22.53 3.64 7.77
CA GLY A 131 -22.79 2.22 7.55
C GLY A 131 -22.00 1.54 6.42
N GLY A 132 -21.00 2.21 5.84
CA GLY A 132 -20.32 1.70 4.64
C GLY A 132 -19.26 0.61 4.88
N ARG A 133 -19.00 0.20 6.12
CA ARG A 133 -18.00 -0.82 6.43
C ARG A 133 -18.54 -2.22 6.18
N LEU A 134 -17.85 -3.01 5.37
CA LEU A 134 -18.26 -4.36 4.98
C LEU A 134 -17.66 -5.48 5.84
N ILE A 135 -16.52 -5.22 6.49
CA ILE A 135 -15.79 -6.21 7.30
C ILE A 135 -15.30 -5.61 8.61
N ARG A 136 -15.14 -6.43 9.65
CA ARG A 136 -14.64 -6.04 10.99
C ARG A 136 -15.46 -4.89 11.61
N THR A 137 -16.76 -4.95 11.42
CA THR A 137 -17.69 -3.94 11.96
C THR A 137 -17.71 -3.92 13.48
N GLU A 138 -17.55 -5.06 14.13
CA GLU A 138 -17.45 -5.20 15.58
C GLU A 138 -16.23 -4.47 16.15
N GLN A 139 -15.09 -4.57 15.47
CA GLN A 139 -13.81 -4.00 15.93
C GLN A 139 -13.69 -2.50 15.66
N PHE A 140 -14.25 -2.01 14.54
CA PHE A 140 -14.01 -0.64 14.05
C PHE A 140 -15.30 0.18 13.82
N GLY A 141 -16.45 -0.35 14.20
CA GLY A 141 -17.76 0.27 13.95
C GLY A 141 -18.22 0.13 12.49
N LYS A 142 -19.48 0.48 12.23
CA LYS A 142 -20.13 0.29 10.92
C LYS A 142 -19.72 1.32 9.87
N GLY A 143 -19.22 2.50 10.28
CA GLY A 143 -18.86 3.59 9.37
C GLY A 143 -17.46 3.46 8.77
N LEU A 144 -17.26 4.06 7.60
CA LEU A 144 -15.94 4.22 7.01
C LEU A 144 -15.18 5.39 7.63
N SER A 145 -13.86 5.32 7.61
CA SER A 145 -12.99 6.42 8.03
C SER A 145 -13.13 7.64 7.11
N ASP A 146 -12.84 8.83 7.63
CA ASP A 146 -12.83 10.08 6.86
C ASP A 146 -11.95 9.98 5.61
N SER A 147 -10.78 9.38 5.76
CA SER A 147 -9.84 9.14 4.65
C SER A 147 -10.42 8.22 3.57
N MET A 148 -11.19 7.19 3.95
CA MET A 148 -11.82 6.29 2.98
C MET A 148 -12.93 7.00 2.23
N VAL A 149 -13.81 7.75 2.92
CA VAL A 149 -14.87 8.55 2.29
C VAL A 149 -14.28 9.58 1.31
N ARG A 150 -13.22 10.27 1.70
CA ARG A 150 -12.48 11.16 0.79
C ARG A 150 -11.88 10.44 -0.41
N GLY A 151 -11.42 9.20 -0.20
CA GLY A 151 -10.91 8.35 -1.28
C GLY A 151 -12.00 7.89 -2.26
N LEU A 152 -13.24 7.64 -1.78
CA LEU A 152 -14.40 7.37 -2.63
C LEU A 152 -14.76 8.61 -3.46
N HIS A 153 -14.82 9.79 -2.81
CA HIS A 153 -15.05 11.07 -3.51
C HIS A 153 -14.00 11.31 -4.60
N ALA A 154 -12.72 11.11 -4.31
CA ALA A 154 -11.64 11.33 -5.30
C ALA A 154 -11.82 10.44 -6.53
N ALA A 155 -12.23 9.18 -6.36
CA ALA A 155 -12.52 8.27 -7.47
C ALA A 155 -13.75 8.74 -8.29
N CYS A 156 -14.85 9.08 -7.62
CA CYS A 156 -16.04 9.63 -8.29
C CYS A 156 -15.72 10.92 -9.05
N ARG A 157 -15.04 11.87 -8.39
CA ARG A 157 -14.68 13.15 -9.00
C ARG A 157 -13.82 12.99 -10.23
N SER A 158 -12.81 12.11 -10.18
CA SER A 158 -11.91 11.87 -11.31
C SER A 158 -12.62 11.20 -12.49
N ALA A 159 -13.50 10.24 -12.22
CA ALA A 159 -14.29 9.58 -13.26
C ALA A 159 -15.30 10.53 -13.92
N LEU A 160 -15.96 11.36 -13.12
CA LEU A 160 -16.93 12.34 -13.60
C LEU A 160 -16.25 13.52 -14.34
N GLU A 161 -15.05 13.91 -13.90
CA GLU A 161 -14.25 14.89 -14.64
C GLU A 161 -13.89 14.38 -16.04
N LYS A 162 -13.54 13.10 -16.13
CA LYS A 162 -13.30 12.48 -17.43
C LYS A 162 -14.56 12.42 -18.28
N ALA A 163 -15.74 12.18 -17.68
CA ALA A 163 -17.02 12.23 -18.38
C ALA A 163 -17.33 13.62 -18.92
N VAL A 164 -16.98 14.69 -18.22
CA VAL A 164 -17.08 16.08 -18.73
C VAL A 164 -16.15 16.27 -19.93
N GLN A 165 -14.89 15.83 -19.83
CA GLN A 165 -13.92 15.94 -20.94
C GLN A 165 -14.34 15.18 -22.21
N GLU A 166 -15.06 14.04 -22.04
CA GLU A 166 -15.61 13.25 -23.15
C GLU A 166 -16.96 13.81 -23.66
N GLY A 167 -17.46 14.90 -23.06
CA GLY A 167 -18.71 15.53 -23.46
C GLY A 167 -19.99 14.76 -23.08
N LEU A 168 -19.90 13.79 -22.17
CA LEU A 168 -21.02 12.97 -21.72
C LEU A 168 -21.94 13.70 -20.74
N ILE A 169 -21.36 14.57 -19.92
CA ILE A 169 -22.07 15.45 -18.97
C ILE A 169 -21.49 16.86 -19.08
N ARG A 170 -22.32 17.85 -18.77
CA ARG A 170 -21.93 19.28 -18.88
C ARG A 170 -21.03 19.73 -17.74
N THR A 171 -21.30 19.27 -16.53
CA THR A 171 -20.60 19.67 -15.30
C THR A 171 -20.38 18.46 -14.41
N ASN A 172 -19.32 18.51 -13.61
CA ASN A 172 -18.99 17.45 -12.67
C ASN A 172 -19.79 17.59 -11.38
N PRO A 173 -20.78 16.71 -11.10
CA PRO A 173 -21.62 16.81 -9.91
C PRO A 173 -20.87 16.54 -8.60
N ALA A 174 -19.64 16.03 -8.63
CA ALA A 174 -18.83 15.86 -7.43
C ALA A 174 -18.20 17.18 -6.94
N VAL A 175 -18.18 18.22 -7.77
CA VAL A 175 -17.70 19.55 -7.35
C VAL A 175 -18.66 20.15 -6.33
N GLY A 176 -18.13 20.74 -5.26
CA GLY A 176 -18.92 21.36 -4.20
C GLY A 176 -19.48 20.40 -3.13
N CYS A 177 -19.27 19.08 -3.26
CA CYS A 177 -19.64 18.15 -2.18
C CYS A 177 -18.86 18.44 -0.89
N LYS A 178 -19.56 18.44 0.24
CA LYS A 178 -18.97 18.56 1.57
C LYS A 178 -18.37 17.23 2.00
N LEU A 179 -17.11 17.24 2.38
CA LEU A 179 -16.37 16.06 2.79
C LEU A 179 -16.02 16.11 4.29
N PRO A 180 -15.86 14.93 4.93
CA PRO A 180 -15.35 14.88 6.30
C PRO A 180 -14.00 15.61 6.40
N PRO A 181 -13.64 16.18 7.56
CA PRO A 181 -12.40 16.90 7.75
C PRO A 181 -11.19 15.99 7.50
N LYS A 182 -10.11 16.55 6.93
CA LYS A 182 -8.83 15.86 6.84
C LYS A 182 -8.12 15.97 8.20
N ARG A 183 -8.43 15.05 9.10
CA ARG A 183 -7.72 15.00 10.38
C ARG A 183 -6.38 14.32 10.16
N GLY A 184 -5.28 15.03 10.44
CA GLY A 184 -3.97 14.43 10.60
C GLY A 184 -4.00 13.50 11.81
N ARG A 185 -3.47 12.29 11.68
CA ARG A 185 -3.25 11.45 12.86
C ARG A 185 -1.89 11.82 13.40
N GLU A 186 -1.85 12.19 14.67
CA GLU A 186 -0.60 12.45 15.37
C GLU A 186 0.33 11.25 15.30
N MET A 187 1.58 11.51 15.02
CA MET A 187 2.61 10.48 14.96
C MET A 187 3.00 10.09 16.37
N GLN A 188 3.06 8.79 16.63
CA GLN A 188 3.49 8.25 17.91
C GLN A 188 4.93 7.79 17.77
N VAL A 189 5.85 8.42 18.50
CA VAL A 189 7.26 8.03 18.55
C VAL A 189 7.56 7.35 19.89
N LEU A 190 8.43 6.33 19.89
CA LEU A 190 8.90 5.70 21.11
C LEU A 190 9.96 6.59 21.78
N GLY A 191 9.84 6.80 23.09
CA GLY A 191 10.87 7.45 23.89
C GLY A 191 12.08 6.53 24.11
N ARG A 192 13.19 7.07 24.60
CA ARG A 192 14.46 6.32 24.79
C ARG A 192 14.30 5.08 25.67
N GLU A 193 13.59 5.19 26.78
CA GLU A 193 13.33 4.05 27.69
C GLU A 193 12.42 2.99 27.05
N GLU A 194 11.37 3.43 26.31
CA GLU A 194 10.51 2.52 25.58
C GLU A 194 11.30 1.76 24.49
N LEU A 195 12.22 2.43 23.80
CA LEU A 195 13.09 1.82 22.80
C LEU A 195 14.01 0.74 23.38
N GLN A 196 14.59 0.99 24.56
CA GLN A 196 15.41 -0.01 25.23
C GLN A 196 14.60 -1.25 25.57
N ARG A 197 13.44 -1.09 26.22
CA ARG A 197 12.54 -2.22 26.52
C ARG A 197 12.08 -2.94 25.26
N PHE A 198 11.74 -2.19 24.22
CA PHE A 198 11.33 -2.72 22.93
C PHE A 198 12.43 -3.58 22.29
N LEU A 199 13.68 -3.11 22.25
CA LEU A 199 14.79 -3.85 21.64
C LEU A 199 15.16 -5.11 22.46
N ILE A 200 15.12 -5.04 23.79
CA ILE A 200 15.30 -6.22 24.66
C ILE A 200 14.23 -7.28 24.35
N GLN A 201 12.97 -6.86 24.28
CA GLN A 201 11.89 -7.79 23.95
C GLN A 201 11.98 -8.29 22.51
N ALA A 202 12.40 -7.46 21.57
CA ALA A 202 12.62 -7.87 20.18
C ALA A 202 13.70 -8.93 20.06
N GLN A 203 14.76 -8.86 20.90
CA GLN A 203 15.80 -9.88 21.00
C GLN A 203 15.25 -11.20 21.52
N ALA A 204 14.46 -11.16 22.58
CA ALA A 204 13.81 -12.35 23.14
C ALA A 204 12.85 -13.05 22.15
N GLU A 205 12.32 -12.30 21.18
CA GLU A 205 11.41 -12.81 20.13
C GLU A 205 12.12 -13.16 18.83
N GLY A 206 13.46 -12.96 18.71
CA GLY A 206 14.24 -13.23 17.50
C GLY A 206 13.99 -12.22 16.37
N TYR A 207 13.72 -10.95 16.70
CA TYR A 207 13.48 -9.86 15.75
C TYR A 207 14.37 -8.64 15.99
N PHE A 208 15.41 -8.80 16.80
CA PHE A 208 16.31 -7.69 17.19
C PHE A 208 16.94 -7.02 15.98
N GLU A 209 17.56 -7.80 15.09
CA GLU A 209 18.33 -7.30 13.96
C GLU A 209 17.42 -6.56 12.96
N LEU A 210 16.20 -7.05 12.75
CA LEU A 210 15.21 -6.41 11.89
C LEU A 210 14.83 -5.02 12.42
N PHE A 211 14.51 -4.94 13.72
CA PHE A 211 14.07 -3.67 14.30
C PHE A 211 15.25 -2.72 14.57
N LEU A 212 16.43 -3.24 14.93
CA LEU A 212 17.65 -2.46 15.04
C LEU A 212 17.97 -1.76 13.72
N LEU A 213 17.97 -2.52 12.59
CA LEU A 213 18.25 -1.95 11.29
C LEU A 213 17.21 -0.90 10.89
N ASP A 214 15.92 -1.13 11.17
CA ASP A 214 14.86 -0.16 10.88
C ASP A 214 15.04 1.13 11.69
N LEU A 215 15.38 1.02 12.99
CA LEU A 215 15.63 2.13 13.89
C LEU A 215 16.95 2.88 13.62
N CYS A 216 17.89 2.28 12.90
CA CYS A 216 19.15 2.94 12.50
C CYS A 216 19.08 3.55 11.08
N THR A 217 18.07 3.23 10.31
CA THR A 217 17.99 3.63 8.89
C THR A 217 16.70 4.37 8.53
N GLY A 218 15.64 4.17 9.31
CA GLY A 218 14.32 4.71 9.03
C GLY A 218 13.73 4.24 7.70
N LEU A 219 14.04 3.02 7.26
CA LEU A 219 13.57 2.45 6.00
C LEU A 219 12.04 2.35 5.96
N ARG A 220 11.47 2.43 4.77
CA ARG A 220 10.07 2.03 4.64
C ARG A 220 9.97 0.51 4.80
N ARG A 221 8.92 0.03 5.49
CA ARG A 221 8.74 -1.42 5.73
C ARG A 221 8.99 -2.28 4.49
N GLY A 222 8.49 -1.87 3.32
CA GLY A 222 8.69 -2.63 2.09
C GLY A 222 10.12 -2.61 1.58
N GLU A 223 10.90 -1.57 1.86
CA GLU A 223 12.34 -1.47 1.57
C GLU A 223 13.12 -2.40 2.50
N LEU A 224 12.89 -2.30 3.82
CA LEU A 224 13.52 -3.14 4.82
C LEU A 224 13.36 -4.64 4.54
N LEU A 225 12.12 -5.08 4.27
CA LEU A 225 11.81 -6.48 4.02
C LEU A 225 12.29 -6.98 2.65
N ALA A 226 12.72 -6.09 1.76
CA ALA A 226 13.28 -6.44 0.47
C ALA A 226 14.80 -6.59 0.46
N LEU A 227 15.46 -6.32 1.58
CA LEU A 227 16.91 -6.39 1.69
C LEU A 227 17.43 -7.81 1.54
N GLN A 228 18.49 -7.93 0.79
CA GLN A 228 19.26 -9.15 0.60
C GLN A 228 20.69 -8.93 1.11
N TRP A 229 21.41 -9.98 1.43
CA TRP A 229 22.79 -9.87 1.91
C TRP A 229 23.71 -9.16 0.92
N ASP A 230 23.48 -9.31 -0.39
CA ASP A 230 24.24 -8.63 -1.44
C ASP A 230 23.97 -7.11 -1.51
N ASP A 231 22.97 -6.61 -0.80
CA ASP A 231 22.71 -5.17 -0.68
C ASP A 231 23.61 -4.49 0.36
N LEU A 232 24.30 -5.25 1.23
CA LEU A 232 25.21 -4.76 2.26
C LEU A 232 26.68 -5.12 1.95
N ASP A 233 27.48 -4.11 1.74
CA ASP A 233 28.94 -4.25 1.74
C ASP A 233 29.47 -4.21 3.17
N PHE A 234 29.85 -5.34 3.72
CA PHE A 234 30.36 -5.47 5.09
C PHE A 234 31.74 -4.82 5.30
N LYS A 235 32.49 -4.49 4.24
CA LYS A 235 33.78 -3.82 4.35
C LYS A 235 33.61 -2.33 4.60
N THR A 236 32.69 -1.72 3.86
CA THR A 236 32.43 -0.27 3.92
C THR A 236 31.23 0.10 4.80
N GLY A 237 30.44 -0.88 5.26
CA GLY A 237 29.19 -0.66 5.97
C GLY A 237 28.10 -0.04 5.08
N THR A 238 28.24 -0.10 3.76
CA THR A 238 27.31 0.56 2.83
C THR A 238 26.13 -0.36 2.50
N LEU A 239 24.94 0.09 2.85
CA LEU A 239 23.65 -0.55 2.53
C LEU A 239 23.00 0.12 1.32
N THR A 240 22.70 -0.67 0.29
CA THR A 240 22.04 -0.20 -0.95
C THR A 240 20.54 -0.49 -0.90
N VAL A 241 19.71 0.54 -0.95
CA VAL A 241 18.25 0.42 -0.99
C VAL A 241 17.76 0.63 -2.41
N ASN A 242 17.41 -0.44 -3.11
CA ASN A 242 17.01 -0.41 -4.53
C ASN A 242 15.78 -1.28 -4.83
N LYS A 243 15.20 -1.91 -3.82
CA LYS A 243 14.06 -2.84 -3.92
C LYS A 243 13.01 -2.53 -2.86
N GLN A 244 11.80 -2.98 -3.10
CA GLN A 244 10.72 -2.99 -2.11
C GLN A 244 9.84 -4.23 -2.29
N VAL A 245 9.36 -4.76 -1.16
CA VAL A 245 8.36 -5.84 -1.11
C VAL A 245 7.00 -5.25 -0.80
N TYR A 246 5.99 -5.74 -1.49
CA TYR A 246 4.58 -5.46 -1.19
C TYR A 246 3.73 -6.70 -1.45
N GLU A 247 2.55 -6.72 -0.86
CA GLU A 247 1.60 -7.83 -0.99
C GLU A 247 0.36 -7.38 -1.76
N VAL A 248 -0.03 -8.15 -2.78
CA VAL A 248 -1.27 -7.95 -3.53
C VAL A 248 -2.00 -9.28 -3.63
N LYS A 249 -3.25 -9.30 -3.14
CA LYS A 249 -4.11 -10.49 -3.18
C LYS A 249 -3.41 -11.74 -2.61
N GLY A 250 -2.73 -11.57 -1.46
CA GLY A 250 -2.03 -12.65 -0.75
C GLY A 250 -0.71 -13.11 -1.39
N ARG A 251 -0.20 -12.41 -2.41
CA ARG A 251 1.07 -12.73 -3.07
C ARG A 251 2.09 -11.64 -2.84
N LEU A 252 3.26 -12.01 -2.34
CA LEU A 252 4.41 -11.11 -2.27
C LEU A 252 4.95 -10.81 -3.68
N GLN A 253 5.31 -9.56 -3.87
CA GLN A 253 5.96 -9.09 -5.08
C GLN A 253 7.12 -8.18 -4.70
N VAL A 254 8.24 -8.35 -5.39
CA VAL A 254 9.41 -7.48 -5.30
C VAL A 254 9.40 -6.54 -6.49
N SER A 255 9.65 -5.27 -6.27
CA SER A 255 9.75 -4.27 -7.35
C SER A 255 10.76 -3.19 -7.02
N ILE A 256 11.20 -2.50 -8.05
CA ILE A 256 11.97 -1.26 -7.91
C ILE A 256 11.10 -0.18 -7.25
N PRO A 257 11.64 0.69 -6.40
CA PRO A 257 10.93 1.82 -5.81
C PRO A 257 10.28 2.75 -6.84
N LYS A 258 9.31 3.56 -6.39
CA LYS A 258 8.52 4.43 -7.28
C LYS A 258 9.32 5.57 -7.90
N THR A 259 10.31 6.08 -7.18
CA THR A 259 11.09 7.26 -7.57
C THR A 259 12.58 6.96 -7.49
N ARG A 260 13.39 7.64 -8.32
CA ARG A 260 14.86 7.57 -8.25
C ARG A 260 15.40 7.99 -6.88
N ALA A 261 14.78 8.95 -6.21
CA ALA A 261 15.14 9.39 -4.87
C ALA A 261 14.96 8.30 -3.79
N SER A 262 14.15 7.27 -4.08
CA SER A 262 14.03 6.11 -3.18
C SER A 262 15.17 5.11 -3.34
N ILE A 263 15.95 5.18 -4.43
CA ILE A 263 17.18 4.40 -4.61
C ILE A 263 18.31 5.20 -3.97
N ARG A 264 18.87 4.66 -2.90
CA ARG A 264 19.88 5.37 -2.11
C ARG A 264 20.85 4.39 -1.46
N ARG A 265 22.00 4.92 -1.05
CA ARG A 265 23.00 4.22 -0.25
C ARG A 265 23.03 4.86 1.13
N LEU A 266 23.12 4.02 2.15
CA LEU A 266 23.22 4.41 3.55
C LEU A 266 24.51 3.80 4.11
N VAL A 267 25.22 4.55 4.95
CA VAL A 267 26.35 4.00 5.71
C VAL A 267 25.82 3.63 7.09
N LEU A 268 25.95 2.37 7.45
CA LEU A 268 25.51 1.85 8.74
C LEU A 268 26.56 2.11 9.82
N PRO A 269 26.16 2.34 11.09
CA PRO A 269 27.07 2.36 12.20
C PRO A 269 27.87 1.05 12.31
N PRO A 270 29.18 1.08 12.64
CA PRO A 270 30.01 -0.12 12.72
C PRO A 270 29.44 -1.21 13.64
N GLY A 271 28.86 -0.84 14.79
CA GLY A 271 28.22 -1.80 15.69
C GLY A 271 27.01 -2.51 15.07
N VAL A 272 26.23 -1.83 14.22
CA VAL A 272 25.11 -2.44 13.48
C VAL A 272 25.62 -3.40 12.42
N VAL A 273 26.71 -3.05 11.72
CA VAL A 273 27.36 -3.92 10.73
C VAL A 273 27.84 -5.23 11.38
N GLU A 274 28.42 -5.15 12.56
CA GLU A 274 28.91 -6.32 13.31
C GLU A 274 27.75 -7.22 13.77
N VAL A 275 26.68 -6.64 14.31
CA VAL A 275 25.45 -7.38 14.65
C VAL A 275 24.88 -8.10 13.43
N LEU A 276 24.82 -7.44 12.29
CA LEU A 276 24.31 -8.04 11.06
C LEU A 276 25.25 -9.13 10.50
N ARG A 277 26.58 -9.01 10.73
CA ARG A 277 27.54 -10.03 10.35
C ARG A 277 27.32 -11.32 11.14
N GLN A 278 27.18 -11.22 12.45
CA GLN A 278 26.88 -12.36 13.32
C GLN A 278 25.51 -12.98 12.97
N TYR A 279 24.50 -12.13 12.74
CA TYR A 279 23.19 -12.59 12.35
C TYR A 279 23.21 -13.35 11.02
N ARG A 280 24.01 -12.91 10.04
CA ARG A 280 24.16 -13.59 8.74
C ARG A 280 24.60 -15.04 8.88
N GLU A 281 25.45 -15.37 9.85
CA GLU A 281 25.91 -16.74 10.10
C GLU A 281 24.77 -17.67 10.56
N THR A 282 23.68 -17.12 11.08
CA THR A 282 22.50 -17.87 11.55
C THR A 282 21.40 -17.98 10.51
N VAL A 283 21.54 -17.32 9.34
CA VAL A 283 20.47 -17.20 8.33
C VAL A 283 20.91 -17.86 7.02
N ASP A 284 20.31 -19.01 6.71
CA ASP A 284 20.51 -19.69 5.41
C ASP A 284 19.45 -19.18 4.40
N SER A 285 19.64 -17.97 3.89
CA SER A 285 18.76 -17.33 2.90
C SER A 285 19.50 -16.18 2.24
N ARG A 286 19.14 -15.86 0.99
CA ARG A 286 19.57 -14.61 0.34
C ARG A 286 18.94 -13.37 0.97
N TRP A 287 17.76 -13.50 1.61
CA TRP A 287 17.08 -12.42 2.27
C TRP A 287 17.67 -12.17 3.65
N MET A 288 17.86 -10.90 4.03
CA MET A 288 18.29 -10.57 5.39
C MET A 288 17.24 -11.02 6.41
N PHE A 289 15.97 -10.89 6.08
CA PHE A 289 14.85 -11.25 6.97
C PHE A 289 13.92 -12.23 6.27
N PRO A 290 14.28 -13.52 6.23
CA PRO A 290 13.49 -14.55 5.55
C PRO A 290 12.19 -14.86 6.28
N SER A 291 11.26 -15.47 5.57
CA SER A 291 10.06 -16.03 6.17
C SER A 291 10.40 -17.27 7.01
N PRO A 292 9.95 -17.36 8.27
CA PRO A 292 10.19 -18.57 9.07
C PRO A 292 9.36 -19.79 8.62
N VAL A 293 8.45 -19.61 7.66
CA VAL A 293 7.49 -20.65 7.25
C VAL A 293 7.64 -21.06 5.79
N LYS A 294 8.18 -20.18 4.94
CA LYS A 294 8.27 -20.39 3.49
C LYS A 294 9.69 -20.18 3.02
N GLU A 295 10.19 -21.13 2.25
CA GLU A 295 11.52 -21.05 1.65
C GLU A 295 11.61 -19.92 0.61
N ASP A 296 12.80 -19.33 0.53
CA ASP A 296 13.23 -18.34 -0.47
C ASP A 296 12.31 -17.12 -0.67
N ILE A 297 11.56 -16.75 0.37
CA ILE A 297 10.81 -15.50 0.38
C ILE A 297 11.09 -14.69 1.64
N PRO A 298 11.04 -13.35 1.57
CA PRO A 298 11.19 -12.53 2.77
C PRO A 298 9.97 -12.66 3.67
N ILE A 299 10.14 -12.32 4.94
CA ILE A 299 9.02 -12.23 5.88
C ILE A 299 7.93 -11.28 5.36
N THR A 300 6.66 -11.66 5.52
CA THR A 300 5.56 -10.88 4.95
C THR A 300 5.32 -9.57 5.72
N PRO A 301 4.92 -8.48 5.05
CA PRO A 301 4.56 -7.23 5.71
C PRO A 301 3.47 -7.38 6.78
N GLY A 302 2.58 -8.35 6.60
CA GLY A 302 1.55 -8.68 7.57
C GLY A 302 2.10 -9.37 8.83
N ALA A 303 3.05 -10.29 8.67
CA ALA A 303 3.69 -11.01 9.77
C ALA A 303 4.49 -10.06 10.67
N VAL A 304 5.35 -9.23 10.08
CA VAL A 304 6.15 -8.24 10.84
C VAL A 304 5.27 -7.25 11.60
N ARG A 305 4.17 -6.79 10.97
CA ARG A 305 3.22 -5.90 11.64
C ARG A 305 2.57 -6.56 12.87
N ARG A 306 2.21 -7.84 12.77
CA ARG A 306 1.65 -8.58 13.92
C ARG A 306 2.71 -8.75 15.01
N ARG A 307 3.92 -9.13 14.62
CA ARG A 307 5.02 -9.33 15.57
C ARG A 307 5.38 -8.04 16.29
N LEU A 308 5.43 -6.91 15.60
CA LEU A 308 5.63 -5.60 16.25
C LEU A 308 4.61 -5.35 17.36
N GLN A 309 3.32 -5.64 17.13
CA GLN A 309 2.30 -5.39 18.17
C GLN A 309 2.49 -6.29 19.39
N ILE A 310 2.88 -7.55 19.19
CA ILE A 310 3.17 -8.49 20.28
C ILE A 310 4.37 -8.00 21.09
N ILE A 311 5.46 -7.59 20.43
CA ILE A 311 6.66 -7.10 21.09
C ILE A 311 6.36 -5.84 21.88
N LEU A 312 5.64 -4.87 21.32
CA LEU A 312 5.26 -3.63 22.02
C LEU A 312 4.42 -3.92 23.27
N GLU A 313 3.46 -4.82 23.17
CA GLU A 313 2.60 -5.23 24.28
C GLU A 313 3.42 -5.88 25.41
N ARG A 314 4.28 -6.85 25.08
CA ARG A 314 5.14 -7.54 26.06
C ARG A 314 6.21 -6.64 26.66
N ALA A 315 6.71 -5.66 25.92
CA ALA A 315 7.66 -4.65 26.40
C ALA A 315 7.01 -3.56 27.26
N GLY A 316 5.68 -3.56 27.42
CA GLY A 316 4.96 -2.50 28.11
C GLY A 316 5.11 -1.14 27.43
N CYS A 317 5.24 -1.12 26.10
CA CYS A 317 5.36 0.09 25.30
C CYS A 317 4.00 0.51 24.72
N LYS A 318 3.86 1.80 24.43
CA LYS A 318 2.67 2.29 23.76
C LYS A 318 2.52 1.67 22.36
N ARG A 319 1.29 1.51 21.93
CA ARG A 319 0.97 0.91 20.63
C ARG A 319 1.25 1.88 19.49
N ILE A 320 2.24 1.58 18.66
CA ILE A 320 2.60 2.33 17.46
C ILE A 320 2.37 1.49 16.20
N ARG A 321 2.29 2.13 15.04
CA ARG A 321 2.29 1.44 13.74
C ARG A 321 3.72 1.15 13.32
N PHE A 322 3.92 0.17 12.46
CA PHE A 322 5.26 -0.08 11.89
C PHE A 322 5.87 1.18 11.24
N HIS A 323 5.06 1.95 10.55
CA HIS A 323 5.55 3.17 9.89
C HIS A 323 5.92 4.29 10.89
N ASP A 324 5.55 4.17 12.15
CA ASP A 324 5.90 5.13 13.21
C ASP A 324 7.31 4.87 13.77
N LEU A 325 7.98 3.75 13.44
CA LEU A 325 9.41 3.52 13.71
C LEU A 325 10.30 4.49 12.92
N ARG A 326 9.88 4.85 11.72
CA ARG A 326 10.62 5.81 10.88
C ARG A 326 10.65 7.23 11.46
N PRO A 327 9.53 7.86 11.89
CA PRO A 327 9.60 9.10 12.66
C PRO A 327 10.34 8.93 14.00
N THR A 328 10.28 7.76 14.65
CA THR A 328 11.11 7.50 15.84
C THR A 328 12.60 7.62 15.53
N PHE A 329 13.09 6.95 14.47
CA PHE A 329 14.46 7.12 13.97
C PHE A 329 14.80 8.59 13.70
N ALA A 330 13.91 9.31 13.05
CA ALA A 330 14.17 10.68 12.64
C ALA A 330 14.24 11.62 13.86
N THR A 331 13.36 11.45 14.84
CA THR A 331 13.41 12.22 16.10
C THR A 331 14.73 11.98 16.82
N LEU A 332 15.12 10.73 17.02
CA LEU A 332 16.39 10.37 17.66
C LEU A 332 17.61 10.91 16.90
N SER A 333 17.57 10.87 15.57
CA SER A 333 18.66 11.40 14.75
C SER A 333 18.82 12.92 14.92
N LEU A 334 17.71 13.66 14.94
CA LEU A 334 17.72 15.10 15.17
C LEU A 334 18.17 15.45 16.60
N GLU A 335 17.66 14.73 17.59
CA GLU A 335 18.11 14.87 19.00
C GLU A 335 19.61 14.57 19.17
N SER A 336 20.16 13.67 18.33
CA SER A 336 21.60 13.38 18.28
C SER A 336 22.41 14.37 17.45
N GLY A 337 21.80 15.45 16.97
CA GLY A 337 22.47 16.54 16.24
C GLY A 337 22.64 16.31 14.74
N MET A 338 21.98 15.31 14.16
CA MET A 338 22.00 15.10 12.70
C MET A 338 21.30 16.26 12.01
N ASP A 339 21.90 16.79 10.95
CA ASP A 339 21.28 17.86 10.15
C ASP A 339 20.09 17.34 9.30
N VAL A 340 19.11 18.21 9.09
CA VAL A 340 17.86 17.87 8.40
C VAL A 340 18.09 17.43 6.94
N LYS A 341 19.12 17.93 6.27
CA LYS A 341 19.43 17.58 4.87
C LYS A 341 19.94 16.14 4.77
N THR A 342 20.87 15.76 5.66
CA THR A 342 21.38 14.39 5.79
C THR A 342 20.25 13.43 6.15
N LEU A 343 19.44 13.76 7.16
CA LEU A 343 18.28 12.97 7.55
C LEU A 343 17.29 12.79 6.38
N SER A 344 16.97 13.85 5.66
CA SER A 344 16.09 13.82 4.49
C SER A 344 16.63 12.91 3.39
N ALA A 345 17.95 12.94 3.13
CA ALA A 345 18.61 12.06 2.18
C ALA A 345 18.56 10.58 2.62
N MET A 346 18.84 10.30 3.89
CA MET A 346 18.75 8.95 4.47
C MET A 346 17.32 8.39 4.36
N LEU A 347 16.32 9.21 4.67
CA LEU A 347 14.92 8.84 4.56
C LEU A 347 14.45 8.70 3.09
N GLY A 348 15.15 9.27 2.12
CA GLY A 348 14.72 9.29 0.71
C GLY A 348 13.43 10.11 0.54
N HIS A 349 13.35 11.27 1.18
CA HIS A 349 12.31 12.27 0.95
C HIS A 349 12.64 13.09 -0.30
N VAL A 350 11.62 13.36 -1.13
CA VAL A 350 11.79 14.16 -2.35
C VAL A 350 12.07 15.63 -2.00
N SER A 351 11.62 16.08 -0.82
CA SER A 351 11.79 17.45 -0.33
C SER A 351 12.12 17.45 1.16
N ALA A 352 13.07 18.28 1.56
CA ALA A 352 13.39 18.53 2.97
C ALA A 352 12.19 19.13 3.73
N ALA A 353 11.29 19.85 3.05
CA ALA A 353 10.03 20.32 3.62
C ALA A 353 9.20 19.18 4.22
N THR A 354 9.18 18.00 3.56
CA THR A 354 8.48 16.81 4.12
C THR A 354 9.11 16.37 5.45
N THR A 355 10.41 16.49 5.62
CA THR A 355 11.11 16.20 6.88
C THR A 355 10.77 17.27 7.91
N LEU A 356 10.83 18.55 7.54
CA LEU A 356 10.47 19.66 8.42
C LEU A 356 9.01 19.60 8.87
N ASP A 357 8.05 19.38 7.98
CA ASP A 357 6.61 19.28 8.29
C ASP A 357 6.31 18.16 9.31
N ILE A 358 7.13 17.11 9.31
CA ILE A 358 7.00 15.99 10.23
C ILE A 358 7.60 16.31 11.60
N TYR A 359 8.66 17.13 11.63
CA TYR A 359 9.51 17.36 12.81
C TYR A 359 9.51 18.82 13.30
N THR A 360 8.51 19.61 12.95
CA THR A 360 8.31 20.99 13.44
C THR A 360 8.08 21.11 14.95
N HIS A 361 7.95 20.02 15.67
CA HIS A 361 7.94 20.04 17.12
C HIS A 361 9.41 20.09 17.62
N VAL A 362 9.99 21.28 17.59
CA VAL A 362 11.23 21.56 18.33
C VAL A 362 10.96 21.28 19.80
N THR A 363 11.60 20.25 20.35
CA THR A 363 11.49 19.98 21.78
C THR A 363 12.22 21.07 22.57
N GLY A 364 11.79 21.35 23.81
CA GLY A 364 12.47 22.31 24.67
C GLY A 364 13.95 21.99 24.86
N ASP A 365 14.28 20.69 24.86
CA ASP A 365 15.66 20.21 24.94
C ASP A 365 16.52 20.63 23.74
N MET A 366 15.97 20.59 22.53
CA MET A 366 16.68 21.06 21.32
C MET A 366 16.97 22.54 21.36
N GLN A 367 16.07 23.36 21.94
CA GLN A 367 16.33 24.81 22.12
C GLN A 367 17.42 25.04 23.17
N SER A 368 17.41 24.29 24.28
CA SER A 368 18.44 24.37 25.31
C SER A 368 19.82 23.95 24.80
N GLU A 369 19.90 22.86 24.01
CA GLU A 369 21.13 22.43 23.36
C GLU A 369 21.63 23.45 22.30
N ALA A 370 20.73 24.05 21.55
CA ALA A 370 21.08 25.10 20.59
C ALA A 370 21.66 26.34 21.31
N ALA A 371 21.04 26.76 22.42
CA ALA A 371 21.54 27.84 23.27
C ALA A 371 22.93 27.52 23.82
N ALA A 372 23.15 26.31 24.32
CA ALA A 372 24.46 25.87 24.81
C ALA A 372 25.54 25.75 23.74
N LYS A 373 25.15 25.45 22.48
CA LYS A 373 26.06 25.46 21.32
C LYS A 373 26.45 26.90 20.93
N ILE A 374 25.48 27.82 20.98
CA ILE A 374 25.72 29.24 20.68
C ILE A 374 26.67 29.80 21.77
N ASP A 375 26.43 29.52 23.02
CA ASP A 375 27.24 29.99 24.14
C ASP A 375 28.69 29.53 23.99
N ARG A 376 28.92 28.24 23.74
CA ARG A 376 30.24 27.67 23.41
C ARG A 376 30.88 28.28 22.17
N GLY A 377 30.09 28.61 21.14
CA GLY A 377 30.58 29.27 19.90
C GLY A 377 30.96 30.71 20.09
N LEU A 378 30.43 31.40 21.11
CA LEU A 378 30.75 32.75 21.49
C LEU A 378 31.93 32.87 22.45
N GLY A 379 32.51 31.73 22.88
CA GLY A 379 33.73 31.70 23.71
C GLY A 379 33.50 31.89 25.21
N ASN A 380 32.29 31.66 25.69
CA ASN A 380 31.98 31.59 27.12
C ASN A 380 32.04 30.16 27.63
#